data_5ce6169e2b40d60523347a36779ac292
#
_entry.id   5ce6169e2b40d60523347a36779ac292
#
_cell.length_a   1.000
_cell.length_b   1.000
_cell.length_c   1.000
_cell.angle_alpha   90.00
_cell.angle_beta   90.00
_cell.angle_gamma   90.00
#
_symmetry.space_group_name_H-M   'P 1'
#
loop_
_entity.id
_entity.type
_entity.pdbx_description
1 polymer ?
#
loop_
_entity_poly.entity_id
_entity_poly.type
_entity_poly.pdbx_seq_one_letter_code
_entity_poly.pdbx_strand_id
1 'polypeptide(L)'
;MTYNTTTDKFNANGTSLQGYMTTTFDKLVELLGEPLKGSDDGKTTAEWIIDLEGEVATIYDWKNESTPKDLYEWHVGGRSLEVIERLSMALGLPTRTY
;
A
#
# COMPACT_ATOMS: atom_id res chain seq x y z
N MET A 1 8.91 -2.61 14.29
CA MET A 1 7.44 -2.65 14.24
C MET A 1 6.99 -3.89 13.49
N THR A 2 6.00 -4.60 14.02
CA THR A 2 5.46 -5.77 13.34
C THR A 2 4.33 -5.38 12.39
N TYR A 3 4.18 -6.16 11.33
CA TYR A 3 3.10 -5.96 10.38
C TYR A 3 2.70 -7.31 9.78
N ASN A 4 1.43 -7.38 9.35
CA ASN A 4 0.90 -8.54 8.65
C ASN A 4 0.13 -8.07 7.42
N THR A 5 0.15 -8.87 6.37
CA THR A 5 -0.70 -8.61 5.21
C THR A 5 -2.00 -9.40 5.36
N THR A 6 -3.06 -8.91 4.75
CA THR A 6 -4.35 -9.57 4.75
C THR A 6 -4.93 -9.56 3.34
N THR A 7 -5.73 -10.59 3.04
CA THR A 7 -6.45 -10.68 1.76
C THR A 7 -7.90 -10.19 1.88
N ASP A 8 -8.33 -9.85 3.08
CA ASP A 8 -9.70 -9.40 3.32
C ASP A 8 -9.83 -7.91 3.03
N LYS A 9 -10.38 -7.58 1.87
CA LYS A 9 -10.59 -6.19 1.45
C LYS A 9 -11.54 -5.41 2.36
N PHE A 10 -12.32 -6.10 3.19
CA PHE A 10 -13.18 -5.44 4.16
C PHE A 10 -12.36 -4.62 5.16
N ASN A 11 -11.14 -5.06 5.49
CA ASN A 11 -10.28 -4.34 6.40
C ASN A 11 -9.86 -2.97 5.88
N ALA A 12 -9.95 -2.74 4.57
CA ALA A 12 -9.61 -1.46 3.96
C ALA A 12 -10.78 -0.47 3.94
N ASN A 13 -11.96 -0.85 4.43
CA ASN A 13 -13.10 0.05 4.45
C ASN A 13 -12.81 1.27 5.33
N GLY A 14 -13.19 2.45 4.82
CA GLY A 14 -12.98 3.69 5.53
C GLY A 14 -11.58 4.28 5.40
N THR A 15 -10.72 3.66 4.60
CA THR A 15 -9.40 4.24 4.32
C THR A 15 -9.50 5.25 3.18
N SER A 16 -8.60 6.22 3.20
CA SER A 16 -8.48 7.21 2.13
C SER A 16 -7.01 7.52 1.91
N LEU A 17 -6.70 8.19 0.80
CA LEU A 17 -5.32 8.54 0.46
C LEU A 17 -4.70 9.40 1.55
N GLN A 18 -3.57 8.95 2.10
CA GLN A 18 -2.82 9.67 3.13
C GLN A 18 -1.45 10.13 2.64
N GLY A 19 -0.88 9.45 1.66
CA GLY A 19 0.43 9.81 1.16
C GLY A 19 0.94 8.82 0.12
N TYR A 20 2.24 8.79 -0.04
CA TYR A 20 2.89 8.02 -1.10
C TYR A 20 4.14 7.32 -0.58
N MET A 21 4.50 6.22 -1.21
CA MET A 21 5.71 5.46 -0.91
C MET A 21 6.46 5.19 -2.22
N THR A 22 7.73 5.55 -2.27
CA THR A 22 8.54 5.39 -3.47
C THR A 22 9.34 4.09 -3.39
N THR A 23 9.04 3.16 -4.28
CA THR A 23 9.73 1.87 -4.36
C THR A 23 9.36 1.14 -5.64
N THR A 24 9.85 -0.08 -5.80
CA THR A 24 9.52 -0.93 -6.95
C THR A 24 8.51 -2.00 -6.56
N PHE A 25 7.81 -2.53 -7.58
CA PHE A 25 6.91 -3.66 -7.39
C PHE A 25 7.64 -4.84 -6.76
N ASP A 26 8.84 -5.17 -7.28
CA ASP A 26 9.61 -6.31 -6.79
C ASP A 26 9.98 -6.17 -5.31
N LYS A 27 10.28 -4.94 -4.87
CA LYS A 27 10.59 -4.70 -3.46
C LYS A 27 9.36 -4.92 -2.58
N LEU A 28 8.19 -4.49 -3.03
CA LEU A 28 6.96 -4.72 -2.30
C LEU A 28 6.62 -6.21 -2.22
N VAL A 29 6.81 -6.96 -3.30
CA VAL A 29 6.61 -8.42 -3.26
C VAL A 29 7.58 -9.08 -2.30
N GLU A 30 8.85 -8.63 -2.29
CA GLU A 30 9.85 -9.16 -1.37
C GLU A 30 9.42 -8.97 0.10
N LEU A 31 8.88 -7.81 0.43
CA LEU A 31 8.53 -7.48 1.81
C LEU A 31 7.14 -7.98 2.22
N LEU A 32 6.20 -8.00 1.29
CA LEU A 32 4.77 -8.21 1.59
C LEU A 32 4.16 -9.45 0.95
N GLY A 33 4.86 -10.05 -0.01
CA GLY A 33 4.29 -11.14 -0.81
C GLY A 33 3.52 -10.61 -2.01
N GLU A 34 2.83 -11.49 -2.71
CA GLU A 34 2.08 -11.11 -3.90
C GLU A 34 0.89 -10.21 -3.53
N PRO A 35 0.59 -9.20 -4.36
CA PRO A 35 -0.52 -8.32 -4.09
C PRO A 35 -1.86 -8.97 -4.38
N LEU A 36 -2.91 -8.34 -3.88
CA LEU A 36 -4.26 -8.64 -4.29
C LEU A 36 -4.50 -8.09 -5.69
N LYS A 37 -5.44 -8.68 -6.40
CA LYS A 37 -5.90 -8.18 -7.69
C LYS A 37 -6.48 -6.78 -7.49
N GLY A 38 -6.24 -5.91 -8.47
CA GLY A 38 -6.75 -4.55 -8.43
C GLY A 38 -8.26 -4.45 -8.52
N SER A 39 -8.75 -3.21 -8.50
CA SER A 39 -10.18 -2.94 -8.48
C SER A 39 -10.85 -3.30 -9.82
N ASP A 40 -12.14 -3.64 -9.75
CA ASP A 40 -12.91 -4.03 -10.94
C ASP A 40 -13.09 -2.87 -11.94
N ASP A 41 -13.00 -1.64 -11.47
CA ASP A 41 -13.11 -0.46 -12.34
C ASP A 41 -11.80 -0.12 -13.07
N GLY A 42 -10.76 -0.93 -12.88
CA GLY A 42 -9.47 -0.75 -13.56
C GLY A 42 -8.61 0.38 -13.04
N LYS A 43 -8.99 1.03 -11.95
CA LYS A 43 -8.21 2.15 -11.40
C LYS A 43 -6.96 1.69 -10.65
N THR A 44 -7.00 0.49 -10.08
CA THR A 44 -5.82 -0.12 -9.44
C THR A 44 -5.54 -1.46 -10.10
N THR A 45 -4.26 -1.81 -10.27
CA THR A 45 -3.87 -3.10 -10.82
C THR A 45 -3.31 -4.04 -9.76
N ALA A 46 -2.77 -3.48 -8.67
CA ALA A 46 -2.21 -4.25 -7.57
C ALA A 46 -2.47 -3.50 -6.26
N GLU A 47 -2.77 -4.25 -5.23
CA GLU A 47 -3.07 -3.68 -3.91
C GLU A 47 -2.57 -4.60 -2.81
N TRP A 48 -1.96 -4.01 -1.78
CA TRP A 48 -1.63 -4.72 -0.55
C TRP A 48 -2.41 -4.07 0.59
N ILE A 49 -2.94 -4.89 1.48
CA ILE A 49 -3.61 -4.43 2.70
C ILE A 49 -2.75 -4.91 3.86
N ILE A 50 -2.35 -3.99 4.73
CA ILE A 50 -1.38 -4.25 5.77
C ILE A 50 -1.96 -3.86 7.12
N ASP A 51 -1.82 -4.75 8.09
CA ASP A 51 -2.17 -4.48 9.47
C ASP A 51 -0.90 -4.11 10.25
N LEU A 52 -0.84 -2.87 10.70
CA LEU A 52 0.27 -2.34 11.49
C LEU A 52 -0.17 -2.28 12.95
N GLU A 53 -0.22 -3.44 13.59
CA GLU A 53 -0.61 -3.54 15.00
C GLU A 53 -1.98 -2.91 15.27
N GLY A 54 -2.95 -3.23 14.41
CA GLY A 54 -4.32 -2.74 14.54
C GLY A 54 -4.64 -1.53 13.67
N GLU A 55 -3.65 -0.89 13.09
CA GLU A 55 -3.87 0.22 12.16
C GLU A 55 -3.70 -0.27 10.73
N VAL A 56 -4.74 -0.11 9.92
CA VAL A 56 -4.75 -0.63 8.55
C VAL A 56 -4.18 0.39 7.59
N ALA A 57 -3.25 -0.07 6.73
CA ALA A 57 -2.72 0.69 5.62
C ALA A 57 -2.94 -0.07 4.33
N THR A 58 -3.08 0.66 3.22
CA THR A 58 -3.13 0.07 1.89
C THR A 58 -2.03 0.65 1.04
N ILE A 59 -1.47 -0.16 0.14
CA ILE A 59 -0.51 0.29 -0.87
C ILE A 59 -1.07 -0.12 -2.20
N TYR A 60 -1.20 0.81 -3.14
CA TYR A 60 -1.80 0.52 -4.44
C TYR A 60 -1.27 1.47 -5.52
N ASP A 61 -1.38 1.04 -6.77
CA ASP A 61 -1.11 1.91 -7.91
C ASP A 61 -2.41 2.62 -8.32
N TRP A 62 -2.31 3.64 -9.17
CA TRP A 62 -3.50 4.42 -9.53
C TRP A 62 -3.50 4.78 -11.01
N LYS A 63 -4.57 4.35 -11.69
CA LYS A 63 -4.84 4.68 -13.11
C LYS A 63 -3.73 4.29 -14.08
N ASN A 64 -3.13 3.13 -13.86
CA ASN A 64 -2.16 2.56 -14.78
C ASN A 64 -2.82 1.48 -15.63
N GLU A 65 -2.37 1.33 -16.88
CA GLU A 65 -2.86 0.25 -17.74
C GLU A 65 -2.35 -1.10 -17.28
N SER A 66 -1.15 -1.12 -16.70
CA SER A 66 -0.54 -2.31 -16.15
C SER A 66 0.23 -1.93 -14.89
N THR A 67 0.52 -2.94 -14.06
CA THR A 67 1.24 -2.73 -12.81
C THR A 67 2.63 -2.15 -13.11
N PRO A 68 3.00 -1.00 -12.51
CA PRO A 68 4.34 -0.44 -12.73
C PRO A 68 5.40 -1.37 -12.15
N LYS A 69 6.49 -1.60 -12.90
CA LYS A 69 7.58 -2.49 -12.50
C LYS A 69 8.83 -1.73 -12.09
N ASP A 70 9.01 -0.52 -12.62
CA ASP A 70 10.14 0.33 -12.25
C ASP A 70 9.82 1.14 -10.99
N LEU A 71 10.73 2.02 -10.60
CA LEU A 71 10.51 2.90 -9.46
C LEU A 71 9.23 3.72 -9.66
N TYR A 72 8.36 3.67 -8.67
CA TYR A 72 7.04 4.26 -8.76
C TYR A 72 6.67 4.86 -7.42
N GLU A 73 5.86 5.90 -7.43
CA GLU A 73 5.33 6.51 -6.24
C GLU A 73 3.97 5.88 -5.94
N TRP A 74 3.98 4.83 -5.11
CA TRP A 74 2.77 4.09 -4.76
C TRP A 74 1.89 4.92 -3.84
N HIS A 75 0.59 4.81 -4.04
CA HIS A 75 -0.39 5.46 -3.17
C HIS A 75 -0.50 4.68 -1.87
N VAL A 76 -0.60 5.41 -0.76
CA VAL A 76 -0.79 4.81 0.57
C VAL A 76 -2.10 5.33 1.14
N GLY A 77 -3.00 4.40 1.44
CA GLY A 77 -4.27 4.72 2.09
C GLY A 77 -4.25 4.34 3.56
N GLY A 78 -5.11 4.97 4.33
CA GLY A 78 -5.26 4.69 5.74
C GLY A 78 -6.36 5.54 6.33
N ARG A 79 -6.52 5.44 7.66
CA ARG A 79 -7.53 6.21 8.38
C ARG A 79 -6.97 7.46 9.03
N SER A 80 -5.64 7.61 9.05
CA SER A 80 -4.97 8.79 9.57
C SER A 80 -3.60 8.96 8.92
N LEU A 81 -3.02 10.15 9.01
CA LEU A 81 -1.68 10.42 8.48
C LEU A 81 -0.59 9.64 9.20
N GLU A 82 -0.84 9.18 10.42
CA GLU A 82 0.15 8.40 11.18
C GLU A 82 0.57 7.13 10.45
N VAL A 83 -0.29 6.58 9.61
CA VAL A 83 0.01 5.36 8.88
C VAL A 83 1.22 5.52 7.95
N ILE A 84 1.45 6.72 7.45
CA ILE A 84 2.57 7.01 6.55
C ILE A 84 3.90 6.77 7.27
N GLU A 85 4.06 7.35 8.45
CA GLU A 85 5.29 7.17 9.22
C GLU A 85 5.45 5.73 9.71
N ARG A 86 4.37 5.14 10.21
CA ARG A 86 4.41 3.76 10.68
C ARG A 86 4.80 2.79 9.58
N LEU A 87 4.24 2.97 8.39
CA LEU A 87 4.54 2.11 7.25
C LEU A 87 5.97 2.29 6.78
N SER A 88 6.47 3.53 6.75
CA SER A 88 7.86 3.83 6.43
C SER A 88 8.80 3.12 7.38
N MET A 89 8.53 3.18 8.68
CA MET A 89 9.35 2.51 9.69
C MET A 89 9.30 0.98 9.55
N ALA A 90 8.11 0.44 9.31
CA ALA A 90 7.93 -1.00 9.21
C ALA A 90 8.64 -1.58 7.99
N LEU A 91 8.60 -0.90 6.86
CA LEU A 91 9.16 -1.40 5.60
C LEU A 91 10.55 -0.84 5.29
N GLY A 92 10.97 0.22 5.95
CA GLY A 92 12.26 0.85 5.68
C GLY A 92 12.30 1.56 4.33
N LEU A 93 11.19 2.08 3.86
CA LEU A 93 11.09 2.71 2.55
C LEU A 93 10.70 4.18 2.67
N PRO A 94 11.14 5.03 1.71
CA PRO A 94 10.83 6.46 1.76
C PRO A 94 9.35 6.72 1.49
N THR A 95 8.77 7.62 2.27
CA THR A 95 7.37 8.03 2.16
C THR A 95 7.26 9.54 2.23
N ARG A 96 6.12 10.05 1.75
CA ARG A 96 5.73 11.44 1.96
C ARG A 96 4.22 11.53 2.15
N THR A 97 3.77 12.54 2.88
CA THR A 97 2.34 12.75 3.07
C THR A 97 1.70 13.35 1.82
N TYR A 98 0.41 13.11 1.72
CA TYR A 98 -0.41 13.67 0.65
C TYR A 98 -0.53 15.19 0.77
#